data_caeeb083619636d3bbd3142e8cead994
#
_entry.id   caeeb083619636d3bbd3142e8cead994
#
_cell.length_a   1.000
_cell.length_b   1.000
_cell.length_c   1.000
_cell.angle_alpha   90.00
_cell.angle_beta   90.00
_cell.angle_gamma   90.00
#
_symmetry.space_group_name_H-M   'P 1'
#
loop_
_entity.id
_entity.type
_entity.pdbx_description
1 polymer ?
#
loop_
_entity_poly.entity_id
_entity_poly.type
_entity_poly.pdbx_seq_one_letter_code
_entity_poly.pdbx_strand_id
1 'polypeptide(L)'
;VDLLTEDYIRTMKRDLPNYTFMVSILNVKIKKSNDGFYSNLDIDHVHGYTCDEIDPLSQANWSTQKATGIIGGKKITSESYQPDLKELSERNDCRMDADCVNDLPLYLAFDYNANINTLVVGQVYQRDGLEAVNVIKSFYVKNERKLRELVDDFSHYYAPKRAINRDVVYFYDATAKQGASYALTDERFYQAVIKELERNGWNVTAIDMGVPEKHEVKHRIINNALAGIEYPAIRINQTQNPDLIIAMQLCEVSIGYQGFRKDKSQEKKAETEDNLPLQQRTDFTDAFDSLYLGCKFWRGNIGWFVLPDGRNV
;
A
#
# COMPACT_ATOMS: atom_id res chain seq x y z
N VAL A 1 -19.48 2.91 -28.90
CA VAL A 1 -19.47 1.47 -28.70
C VAL A 1 -19.89 1.24 -27.25
N ASP A 2 -21.15 0.80 -27.04
CA ASP A 2 -21.67 0.50 -25.72
C ASP A 2 -21.02 -0.81 -25.26
N LEU A 3 -19.93 -0.67 -24.50
CA LEU A 3 -19.16 -1.79 -23.95
C LEU A 3 -19.88 -2.47 -22.76
N LEU A 4 -20.85 -1.77 -22.17
CA LEU A 4 -21.61 -2.27 -21.01
C LEU A 4 -23.08 -2.45 -21.37
N THR A 5 -23.64 -3.62 -21.12
CA THR A 5 -25.06 -3.88 -21.31
C THR A 5 -25.88 -3.22 -20.20
N GLU A 6 -27.13 -2.86 -20.51
CA GLU A 6 -28.06 -2.26 -19.54
C GLU A 6 -28.28 -3.15 -18.31
N ASP A 7 -28.34 -4.48 -18.53
CA ASP A 7 -28.49 -5.45 -17.44
C ASP A 7 -27.24 -5.52 -16.55
N TYR A 8 -26.04 -5.39 -17.12
CA TYR A 8 -24.81 -5.30 -16.34
C TYR A 8 -24.80 -4.06 -15.47
N ILE A 9 -25.14 -2.90 -16.04
CA ILE A 9 -25.22 -1.62 -15.30
C ILE A 9 -26.25 -1.72 -14.15
N ARG A 10 -27.43 -2.30 -14.40
CA ARG A 10 -28.44 -2.52 -13.35
C ARG A 10 -27.95 -3.44 -12.24
N THR A 11 -27.29 -4.52 -12.61
CA THR A 11 -26.70 -5.46 -11.64
C THR A 11 -25.67 -4.77 -10.77
N MET A 12 -24.73 -4.06 -11.38
CA MET A 12 -23.69 -3.34 -10.66
C MET A 12 -24.26 -2.23 -9.75
N LYS A 13 -25.31 -1.53 -10.20
CA LYS A 13 -26.00 -0.53 -9.38
C LYS A 13 -26.68 -1.12 -8.15
N ARG A 14 -27.18 -2.34 -8.25
CA ARG A 14 -27.79 -3.05 -7.11
C ARG A 14 -26.75 -3.62 -6.15
N ASP A 15 -25.64 -4.14 -6.69
CA ASP A 15 -24.68 -4.96 -5.94
C ASP A 15 -23.49 -4.14 -5.39
N LEU A 16 -23.27 -2.92 -5.89
CA LEU A 16 -22.22 -2.05 -5.44
C LEU A 16 -22.77 -0.87 -4.61
N PRO A 17 -22.03 -0.40 -3.59
CA PRO A 17 -22.32 0.87 -2.95
C PRO A 17 -22.43 1.98 -3.99
N ASN A 18 -23.35 2.92 -3.80
CA ASN A 18 -23.67 3.97 -4.79
C ASN A 18 -22.40 4.74 -5.24
N TYR A 19 -21.51 5.05 -4.30
CA TYR A 19 -20.25 5.71 -4.59
C TYR A 19 -19.34 4.86 -5.50
N THR A 20 -19.11 3.61 -5.15
CA THR A 20 -18.29 2.67 -5.95
C THR A 20 -18.89 2.48 -7.34
N PHE A 21 -20.22 2.40 -7.44
CA PHE A 21 -20.91 2.34 -8.71
C PHE A 21 -20.65 3.59 -9.57
N MET A 22 -20.75 4.78 -8.99
CA MET A 22 -20.52 6.03 -9.72
C MET A 22 -19.09 6.13 -10.25
N VAL A 23 -18.10 5.79 -9.42
CA VAL A 23 -16.68 5.89 -9.79
C VAL A 23 -16.27 4.78 -10.75
N SER A 24 -16.56 3.52 -10.41
CA SER A 24 -16.02 2.36 -11.13
C SER A 24 -16.81 2.00 -12.38
N ILE A 25 -18.12 2.25 -12.39
CA ILE A 25 -18.99 1.86 -13.50
C ILE A 25 -19.35 3.04 -14.38
N LEU A 26 -19.69 4.18 -13.77
CA LEU A 26 -20.06 5.38 -14.52
C LEU A 26 -18.88 6.27 -14.85
N ASN A 27 -17.68 5.92 -14.40
CA ASN A 27 -16.44 6.72 -14.59
C ASN A 27 -16.63 8.20 -14.18
N VAL A 28 -17.42 8.43 -13.13
CA VAL A 28 -17.61 9.77 -12.59
C VAL A 28 -16.33 10.19 -11.92
N LYS A 29 -15.61 11.15 -12.50
CA LYS A 29 -14.42 11.72 -11.87
C LYS A 29 -14.84 12.39 -10.56
N ILE A 30 -14.26 11.92 -9.45
CA ILE A 30 -14.40 12.62 -8.18
C ILE A 30 -13.69 13.95 -8.36
N LYS A 31 -14.44 15.05 -8.17
CA LYS A 31 -13.79 16.36 -8.12
C LYS A 31 -12.94 16.39 -6.87
N LYS A 32 -11.62 16.40 -7.07
CA LYS A 32 -10.66 16.69 -6.03
C LYS A 32 -11.06 18.02 -5.37
N SER A 33 -11.25 18.00 -4.07
CA SER A 33 -11.37 19.25 -3.31
C SER A 33 -10.03 19.98 -3.40
N ASN A 34 -10.00 21.20 -3.92
CA ASN A 34 -8.79 22.02 -3.90
C ASN A 34 -8.30 22.30 -2.47
N ASP A 35 -9.18 22.12 -1.49
CA ASP A 35 -8.93 22.28 -0.06
C ASP A 35 -8.75 20.95 0.67
N GLY A 36 -8.58 19.82 -0.07
CA GLY A 36 -8.36 18.51 0.50
C GLY A 36 -7.01 18.37 1.21
N PHE A 37 -6.92 17.37 2.09
CA PHE A 37 -5.69 17.10 2.83
C PHE A 37 -4.50 16.77 1.91
N TYR A 38 -4.72 16.13 0.77
CA TYR A 38 -3.72 15.82 -0.25
C TYR A 38 -3.88 16.73 -1.47
N SER A 39 -3.82 18.06 -1.26
CA SER A 39 -4.16 19.07 -2.27
C SER A 39 -3.30 18.97 -3.55
N ASN A 40 -2.07 18.50 -3.48
CA ASN A 40 -1.15 18.35 -4.61
C ASN A 40 -1.17 16.96 -5.25
N LEU A 41 -2.05 16.05 -4.81
CA LEU A 41 -2.16 14.73 -5.40
C LEU A 41 -2.72 14.81 -6.84
N ASP A 42 -1.99 14.28 -7.81
CA ASP A 42 -2.42 14.11 -9.20
C ASP A 42 -2.14 12.66 -9.61
N ILE A 43 -3.16 11.82 -9.49
CA ILE A 43 -3.05 10.39 -9.78
C ILE A 43 -3.01 10.13 -11.28
N ASP A 44 -3.70 10.95 -12.08
CA ASP A 44 -3.86 10.68 -13.50
C ASP A 44 -2.58 10.96 -14.30
N HIS A 45 -1.73 11.92 -13.86
CA HIS A 45 -0.63 12.40 -14.68
C HIS A 45 0.75 12.34 -14.01
N VAL A 46 0.82 12.36 -12.66
CA VAL A 46 2.09 12.53 -11.96
C VAL A 46 2.38 11.38 -10.99
N HIS A 47 1.44 11.08 -10.08
CA HIS A 47 1.70 10.20 -8.95
C HIS A 47 1.24 8.76 -9.16
N GLY A 48 0.25 8.56 -10.05
CA GLY A 48 -0.26 7.23 -10.35
C GLY A 48 0.58 6.53 -11.41
N TYR A 49 0.64 5.22 -11.32
CA TYR A 49 1.15 4.35 -12.38
C TYR A 49 0.35 3.04 -12.41
N THR A 50 0.41 2.34 -13.53
CA THR A 50 -0.19 1.01 -13.69
C THR A 50 0.89 -0.05 -13.82
N CYS A 51 0.55 -1.31 -13.62
CA CYS A 51 1.49 -2.41 -13.78
C CYS A 51 2.01 -2.56 -15.21
N ASP A 52 1.32 -1.99 -16.20
CA ASP A 52 1.75 -2.03 -17.62
C ASP A 52 2.87 -1.03 -17.92
N GLU A 53 3.08 -0.01 -17.08
CA GLU A 53 4.08 1.05 -17.24
C GLU A 53 5.42 0.74 -16.54
N ILE A 54 5.60 -0.51 -16.14
CA ILE A 54 6.66 -0.86 -15.20
C ILE A 54 8.02 -0.91 -15.85
N ASP A 55 8.98 -0.46 -15.04
CA ASP A 55 10.41 -0.60 -15.29
C ASP A 55 10.75 -2.02 -15.76
N PRO A 56 11.40 -2.17 -16.94
CA PRO A 56 11.84 -3.47 -17.44
C PRO A 56 12.64 -4.31 -16.44
N LEU A 57 13.30 -3.67 -15.47
CA LEU A 57 14.01 -4.37 -14.39
C LEU A 57 13.07 -5.09 -13.41
N SER A 58 11.90 -4.52 -13.12
CA SER A 58 10.90 -5.18 -12.27
C SER A 58 10.28 -6.37 -12.99
N GLN A 59 9.98 -6.24 -14.28
CA GLN A 59 9.49 -7.34 -15.10
C GLN A 59 10.52 -8.47 -15.21
N ALA A 60 11.81 -8.16 -15.30
CA ALA A 60 12.87 -9.16 -15.35
C ALA A 60 12.95 -10.03 -14.09
N ASN A 61 12.54 -9.51 -12.94
CA ASN A 61 12.54 -10.27 -11.68
C ASN A 61 11.52 -11.42 -11.66
N TRP A 62 10.47 -11.34 -12.48
CA TRP A 62 9.40 -12.35 -12.54
C TRP A 62 9.34 -13.09 -13.86
N SER A 63 10.11 -12.66 -14.87
CA SER A 63 10.21 -13.37 -16.13
C SER A 63 11.32 -14.41 -16.06
N THR A 64 10.97 -15.66 -16.29
CA THR A 64 11.93 -16.72 -16.40
C THR A 64 11.96 -17.24 -17.85
N GLN A 65 13.12 -17.20 -18.53
CA GLN A 65 13.31 -17.83 -19.83
C GLN A 65 14.11 -19.12 -19.66
N LYS A 66 13.70 -20.23 -20.30
CA LYS A 66 14.52 -21.43 -20.40
C LYS A 66 15.63 -21.20 -21.43
N ALA A 67 16.84 -20.95 -20.97
CA ALA A 67 18.00 -20.96 -21.82
C ALA A 67 18.75 -22.28 -21.64
N THR A 68 18.91 -23.02 -22.72
CA THR A 68 19.73 -24.23 -22.72
C THR A 68 21.05 -23.91 -23.39
N GLY A 69 22.14 -24.00 -22.67
CA GLY A 69 23.50 -23.81 -23.19
C GLY A 69 24.40 -25.03 -22.90
N ILE A 70 25.46 -25.17 -23.64
CA ILE A 70 26.49 -26.19 -23.38
C ILE A 70 27.72 -25.44 -22.84
N ILE A 71 28.06 -25.67 -21.59
CA ILE A 71 29.27 -25.13 -20.94
C ILE A 71 30.15 -26.29 -20.53
N GLY A 72 31.39 -26.34 -21.04
CA GLY A 72 32.34 -27.41 -20.74
C GLY A 72 31.86 -28.82 -21.13
N GLY A 73 31.08 -28.94 -22.22
CA GLY A 73 30.55 -30.22 -22.69
C GLY A 73 29.33 -30.74 -21.91
N LYS A 74 28.88 -30.01 -20.88
CA LYS A 74 27.66 -30.36 -20.12
C LYS A 74 26.50 -29.45 -20.54
N LYS A 75 25.35 -30.05 -20.78
CA LYS A 75 24.09 -29.35 -21.03
C LYS A 75 23.61 -28.71 -19.73
N ILE A 76 23.62 -27.39 -19.67
CA ILE A 76 23.10 -26.61 -18.55
C ILE A 76 21.79 -25.98 -19.03
N THR A 77 20.71 -26.26 -18.33
CA THR A 77 19.42 -25.61 -18.55
C THR A 77 19.20 -24.64 -17.39
N SER A 78 19.21 -23.37 -17.66
CA SER A 78 18.69 -22.38 -16.73
C SER A 78 17.21 -22.17 -17.03
N GLU A 79 16.38 -22.38 -16.05
CA GLU A 79 14.96 -22.09 -16.14
C GLU A 79 14.74 -20.68 -15.66
N SER A 80 14.28 -19.85 -16.55
CA SER A 80 13.72 -18.57 -16.27
C SER A 80 12.20 -18.66 -16.44
N TYR A 81 11.39 -18.10 -15.53
CA TYR A 81 9.95 -18.30 -15.45
C TYR A 81 9.21 -17.21 -16.25
N GLN A 82 8.42 -17.59 -17.25
CA GLN A 82 7.37 -16.72 -17.78
C GLN A 82 6.05 -17.16 -17.14
N PRO A 83 5.45 -16.32 -16.31
CA PRO A 83 4.17 -16.66 -15.76
C PRO A 83 3.12 -16.76 -16.86
N ASP A 84 2.37 -17.85 -16.87
CA ASP A 84 1.11 -17.87 -17.59
C ASP A 84 0.20 -16.83 -16.91
N LEU A 85 -0.13 -15.76 -17.64
CA LEU A 85 -0.97 -14.66 -17.13
C LEU A 85 -2.32 -15.18 -16.65
N LYS A 86 -2.83 -16.28 -17.22
CA LYS A 86 -4.05 -16.92 -16.78
C LYS A 86 -3.84 -17.64 -15.42
N GLU A 87 -2.76 -18.37 -15.28
CA GLU A 87 -2.40 -19.04 -14.02
C GLU A 87 -2.14 -18.01 -12.90
N LEU A 88 -1.56 -16.85 -13.23
CA LEU A 88 -1.33 -15.76 -12.29
C LEU A 88 -2.65 -15.11 -11.83
N SER A 89 -3.57 -14.86 -12.77
CA SER A 89 -4.87 -14.26 -12.43
C SER A 89 -5.69 -15.14 -11.49
N GLU A 90 -5.53 -16.47 -11.58
CA GLU A 90 -6.17 -17.42 -10.68
C GLU A 90 -5.50 -17.48 -9.29
N ARG A 91 -4.24 -17.11 -9.17
CA ARG A 91 -3.48 -17.17 -7.90
C ARG A 91 -3.62 -15.94 -7.02
N ASN A 92 -3.94 -14.79 -7.60
CA ASN A 92 -4.06 -13.52 -6.90
C ASN A 92 -2.89 -13.25 -5.92
N ASP A 93 -1.67 -13.28 -6.43
CA ASP A 93 -0.45 -13.02 -5.65
C ASP A 93 0.45 -11.95 -6.28
N CYS A 94 1.52 -11.56 -5.59
CA CYS A 94 2.40 -10.45 -5.98
C CYS A 94 3.14 -10.63 -7.30
N ARG A 95 3.07 -11.79 -7.93
CA ARG A 95 3.61 -11.99 -9.28
C ARG A 95 2.78 -11.32 -10.36
N MET A 96 1.55 -10.92 -10.02
CA MET A 96 0.72 -10.06 -10.85
C MET A 96 1.19 -8.60 -10.84
N ASP A 97 1.97 -8.22 -9.82
CA ASP A 97 2.45 -6.86 -9.64
C ASP A 97 3.91 -6.79 -10.07
N ALA A 98 4.14 -6.43 -11.29
CA ALA A 98 5.47 -6.32 -11.81
C ALA A 98 6.31 -5.18 -11.15
N ASP A 99 5.73 -4.37 -10.27
CA ASP A 99 6.37 -3.25 -9.56
C ASP A 99 7.03 -3.63 -8.22
N CYS A 100 6.90 -4.88 -7.78
CA CYS A 100 7.54 -5.36 -6.57
C CYS A 100 8.98 -5.81 -6.86
N VAL A 101 9.97 -5.06 -6.39
CA VAL A 101 11.39 -5.41 -6.52
C VAL A 101 11.76 -6.48 -5.49
N ASN A 102 12.26 -7.64 -5.96
CA ASN A 102 12.49 -8.79 -5.11
C ASN A 102 13.59 -8.61 -4.07
N ASP A 103 14.66 -7.91 -4.43
CA ASP A 103 15.82 -7.74 -3.58
C ASP A 103 15.64 -6.68 -2.49
N LEU A 104 14.61 -5.82 -2.63
CA LEU A 104 14.33 -4.77 -1.65
C LEU A 104 13.37 -5.25 -0.56
N PRO A 105 13.50 -4.76 0.68
CA PRO A 105 12.53 -5.03 1.73
C PRO A 105 11.16 -4.44 1.39
N LEU A 106 10.10 -4.96 2.01
CA LEU A 106 8.79 -4.33 2.02
C LEU A 106 8.69 -3.41 3.23
N TYR A 107 8.18 -2.21 3.02
CA TYR A 107 7.86 -1.26 4.08
C TYR A 107 6.36 -1.32 4.38
N LEU A 108 6.02 -1.42 5.65
CA LEU A 108 4.66 -1.67 6.13
C LEU A 108 4.24 -0.59 7.11
N ALA A 109 3.02 -0.08 6.97
CA ALA A 109 2.37 0.71 8.02
C ALA A 109 0.89 0.33 8.10
N PHE A 110 0.41 0.22 9.33
CA PHE A 110 -0.96 -0.16 9.65
C PHE A 110 -1.71 1.01 10.30
N ASP A 111 -3.02 1.04 10.11
CA ASP A 111 -3.93 1.78 10.98
C ASP A 111 -4.91 0.81 11.66
N TYR A 112 -5.17 1.06 12.94
CA TYR A 112 -5.90 0.15 13.82
C TYR A 112 -7.20 0.78 14.27
N ASN A 113 -8.30 0.27 13.74
CA ASN A 113 -9.63 0.74 14.14
C ASN A 113 -10.54 -0.45 14.49
N ALA A 114 -11.55 -0.21 15.30
CA ALA A 114 -12.49 -1.24 15.74
C ALA A 114 -13.26 -1.89 14.58
N ASN A 115 -13.58 -1.12 13.54
CA ASN A 115 -14.42 -1.56 12.44
C ASN A 115 -13.63 -2.00 11.21
N ILE A 116 -12.41 -1.50 11.07
CA ILE A 116 -11.52 -1.79 9.94
C ILE A 116 -10.07 -1.70 10.40
N ASN A 117 -9.24 -2.61 9.93
CA ASN A 117 -7.80 -2.49 10.03
C ASN A 117 -7.24 -2.38 8.61
N THR A 118 -6.35 -1.45 8.39
CA THR A 118 -5.75 -1.20 7.07
C THR A 118 -4.24 -1.37 7.11
N LEU A 119 -3.68 -1.76 5.97
CA LEU A 119 -2.26 -1.90 5.74
C LEU A 119 -1.90 -1.27 4.40
N VAL A 120 -0.89 -0.42 4.39
CA VAL A 120 -0.27 0.09 3.17
C VAL A 120 1.14 -0.46 3.05
N VAL A 121 1.46 -1.00 1.88
CA VAL A 121 2.73 -1.63 1.55
C VAL A 121 3.45 -0.79 0.52
N GLY A 122 4.72 -0.52 0.75
CA GLY A 122 5.56 0.23 -0.18
C GLY A 122 6.97 -0.31 -0.30
N GLN A 123 7.68 0.19 -1.27
CA GLN A 123 9.13 0.05 -1.43
C GLN A 123 9.76 1.38 -1.73
N VAL A 124 11.02 1.55 -1.36
CA VAL A 124 11.80 2.75 -1.67
C VAL A 124 12.92 2.36 -2.61
N TYR A 125 13.01 3.05 -3.72
CA TYR A 125 14.10 2.87 -4.68
C TYR A 125 14.48 4.18 -5.38
N GLN A 126 15.62 4.16 -6.03
CA GLN A 126 16.07 5.28 -6.84
C GLN A 126 15.62 5.09 -8.31
N ARG A 127 15.06 6.14 -8.88
CA ARG A 127 14.76 6.23 -10.30
C ARG A 127 15.34 7.52 -10.84
N ASP A 128 16.13 7.42 -11.90
CA ASP A 128 16.78 8.58 -12.54
C ASP A 128 17.57 9.47 -11.56
N GLY A 129 18.19 8.85 -10.54
CA GLY A 129 18.93 9.54 -9.50
C GLY A 129 18.08 10.19 -8.40
N LEU A 130 16.75 10.04 -8.48
CA LEU A 130 15.81 10.52 -7.48
C LEU A 130 15.22 9.37 -6.68
N GLU A 131 15.09 9.60 -5.39
CA GLU A 131 14.48 8.63 -4.48
C GLU A 131 12.96 8.73 -4.53
N ALA A 132 12.29 7.57 -4.60
CA ALA A 132 10.83 7.47 -4.61
C ALA A 132 10.32 6.40 -3.65
N VAL A 133 9.19 6.66 -3.00
CA VAL A 133 8.35 5.68 -2.31
C VAL A 133 7.28 5.22 -3.27
N ASN A 134 7.35 3.98 -3.69
CA ASN A 134 6.28 3.34 -4.43
C ASN A 134 5.32 2.65 -3.46
N VAL A 135 4.09 3.10 -3.46
CA VAL A 135 2.98 2.44 -2.77
C VAL A 135 2.47 1.34 -3.69
N ILE A 136 2.90 0.11 -3.43
CA ILE A 136 2.67 -1.02 -4.34
C ILE A 136 1.31 -1.68 -4.12
N LYS A 137 0.86 -1.81 -2.87
CA LYS A 137 -0.46 -2.39 -2.57
C LYS A 137 -0.99 -1.97 -1.22
N SER A 138 -2.31 -1.91 -1.11
CA SER A 138 -3.02 -1.75 0.15
C SER A 138 -3.94 -2.94 0.42
N PHE A 139 -4.13 -3.25 1.71
CA PHE A 139 -4.98 -4.32 2.22
C PHE A 139 -5.85 -3.80 3.34
N TYR A 140 -7.00 -4.43 3.54
CA TYR A 140 -7.85 -4.18 4.70
C TYR A 140 -8.65 -5.41 5.10
N VAL A 141 -9.06 -5.42 6.35
CA VAL A 141 -10.07 -6.34 6.86
C VAL A 141 -11.13 -5.55 7.63
N LYS A 142 -12.39 -5.87 7.41
CA LYS A 142 -13.53 -5.28 8.14
C LYS A 142 -13.94 -6.17 9.30
N ASN A 143 -14.83 -5.62 10.12
CA ASN A 143 -15.42 -6.29 11.28
C ASN A 143 -15.73 -7.77 11.03
N GLU A 144 -15.56 -8.59 12.04
CA GLU A 144 -15.45 -10.04 12.13
C GLU A 144 -14.05 -10.58 11.77
N ARG A 145 -13.37 -10.06 10.75
CA ARG A 145 -11.95 -10.31 10.49
C ARG A 145 -11.09 -9.33 11.29
N LYS A 146 -9.98 -9.82 11.80
CA LYS A 146 -9.12 -9.08 12.73
C LYS A 146 -7.72 -8.84 12.13
N LEU A 147 -6.90 -8.13 12.89
CA LEU A 147 -5.53 -7.79 12.51
C LEU A 147 -4.70 -9.01 12.06
N ARG A 148 -4.92 -10.16 12.69
CA ARG A 148 -4.26 -11.42 12.31
C ARG A 148 -4.57 -11.81 10.87
N GLU A 149 -5.84 -11.79 10.49
CA GLU A 149 -6.27 -12.14 9.14
C GLU A 149 -5.75 -11.13 8.10
N LEU A 150 -5.55 -9.86 8.47
CA LEU A 150 -4.92 -8.88 7.61
C LEU A 150 -3.45 -9.22 7.34
N VAL A 151 -2.70 -9.62 8.38
CA VAL A 151 -1.31 -10.07 8.24
C VAL A 151 -1.23 -11.38 7.45
N ASP A 152 -2.19 -12.29 7.63
CA ASP A 152 -2.27 -13.53 6.87
C ASP A 152 -2.54 -13.25 5.38
N ASP A 153 -3.48 -12.35 5.03
CA ASP A 153 -3.76 -11.94 3.64
C ASP A 153 -2.52 -11.33 2.97
N PHE A 154 -1.83 -10.42 3.65
CA PHE A 154 -0.55 -9.87 3.21
C PHE A 154 0.48 -10.97 2.97
N SER A 155 0.64 -11.88 3.92
CA SER A 155 1.65 -12.93 3.88
C SER A 155 1.38 -13.96 2.79
N HIS A 156 0.12 -14.27 2.50
CA HIS A 156 -0.28 -15.12 1.37
C HIS A 156 0.01 -14.44 0.04
N TYR A 157 -0.38 -13.16 -0.10
CA TYR A 157 -0.18 -12.41 -1.32
C TYR A 157 1.32 -12.28 -1.68
N TYR A 158 2.17 -11.97 -0.70
CA TYR A 158 3.61 -11.82 -0.89
C TYR A 158 4.41 -13.13 -0.64
N ALA A 159 3.78 -14.30 -0.61
CA ALA A 159 4.47 -15.57 -0.43
C ALA A 159 5.58 -15.83 -1.47
N PRO A 160 5.39 -15.52 -2.78
CA PRO A 160 6.46 -15.66 -3.77
C PRO A 160 7.66 -14.75 -3.49
N LYS A 161 7.42 -13.49 -3.11
CA LYS A 161 8.49 -12.56 -2.71
C LYS A 161 9.21 -13.03 -1.45
N ARG A 162 8.48 -13.48 -0.44
CA ARG A 162 9.05 -14.02 0.80
C ARG A 162 9.99 -15.21 0.56
N ALA A 163 9.75 -16.00 -0.49
CA ALA A 163 10.65 -17.10 -0.86
C ALA A 163 12.03 -16.60 -1.33
N ILE A 164 12.13 -15.35 -1.81
CA ILE A 164 13.36 -14.73 -2.29
C ILE A 164 13.96 -13.82 -1.22
N ASN A 165 13.19 -12.89 -0.69
CA ASN A 165 13.59 -11.94 0.35
C ASN A 165 12.47 -11.85 1.41
N ARG A 166 12.84 -12.12 2.67
CA ARG A 166 11.91 -12.15 3.82
C ARG A 166 11.87 -10.85 4.60
N ASP A 167 12.65 -9.85 4.21
CA ASP A 167 12.83 -8.67 5.03
C ASP A 167 11.64 -7.72 4.88
N VAL A 168 11.05 -7.38 6.02
CA VAL A 168 10.01 -6.36 6.13
C VAL A 168 10.40 -5.33 7.19
N VAL A 169 10.10 -4.08 6.90
CA VAL A 169 10.28 -2.97 7.82
C VAL A 169 8.90 -2.48 8.21
N TYR A 170 8.58 -2.58 9.48
CA TYR A 170 7.28 -2.19 10.00
C TYR A 170 7.40 -0.89 10.79
N PHE A 171 6.77 0.17 10.29
CA PHE A 171 6.66 1.46 10.96
C PHE A 171 5.43 1.50 11.86
N TYR A 172 5.60 1.89 13.11
CA TYR A 172 4.51 2.08 14.04
C TYR A 172 4.75 3.29 14.95
N ASP A 173 3.69 3.87 15.45
CA ASP A 173 3.73 5.01 16.35
C ASP A 173 3.15 4.67 17.73
N ALA A 174 2.99 5.69 18.58
CA ALA A 174 2.47 5.53 19.92
C ALA A 174 1.04 4.97 19.97
N THR A 175 0.24 5.07 18.90
CA THR A 175 -1.12 4.51 18.84
C THR A 175 -1.08 2.98 18.85
N ALA A 176 -0.12 2.39 18.16
CA ALA A 176 0.09 0.94 18.13
C ALA A 176 0.54 0.35 19.49
N LYS A 177 1.00 1.21 20.42
CA LYS A 177 1.36 0.81 21.79
C LYS A 177 0.17 0.71 22.72
N GLN A 178 -1.00 1.13 22.27
CA GLN A 178 -2.24 0.96 23.02
C GLN A 178 -2.67 -0.51 22.95
N GLY A 179 -3.19 -1.04 24.04
CA GLY A 179 -3.85 -2.34 24.05
C GLY A 179 -5.24 -2.19 23.41
N ALA A 180 -5.67 -3.20 22.68
CA ALA A 180 -7.06 -3.25 22.24
C ALA A 180 -7.93 -3.39 23.51
N SER A 181 -8.76 -2.39 23.79
CA SER A 181 -9.66 -2.40 24.95
C SER A 181 -10.67 -3.56 24.98
N TYR A 182 -10.76 -4.31 23.88
CA TYR A 182 -11.58 -5.51 23.68
C TYR A 182 -10.73 -6.78 23.49
N ALA A 183 -9.41 -6.71 23.59
CA ALA A 183 -8.57 -7.90 23.59
C ALA A 183 -8.61 -8.56 24.96
N LEU A 184 -8.83 -9.86 24.99
CA LEU A 184 -8.76 -10.70 26.20
C LEU A 184 -7.32 -10.84 26.75
N THR A 185 -6.34 -10.22 26.08
CA THR A 185 -4.92 -10.26 26.41
C THR A 185 -4.36 -8.85 26.45
N ASP A 186 -3.39 -8.58 27.32
CA ASP A 186 -2.64 -7.32 27.41
C ASP A 186 -1.71 -7.06 26.19
N GLU A 187 -1.89 -7.79 25.11
CA GLU A 187 -1.08 -7.68 23.90
C GLU A 187 -1.36 -6.36 23.16
N ARG A 188 -0.32 -5.62 22.88
CA ARG A 188 -0.40 -4.34 22.15
C ARG A 188 -0.45 -4.61 20.64
N PHE A 189 -1.05 -3.71 19.86
CA PHE A 189 -1.19 -3.88 18.41
C PHE A 189 0.13 -4.17 17.72
N TYR A 190 1.19 -3.39 18.01
CA TYR A 190 2.49 -3.61 17.37
C TYR A 190 3.08 -5.01 17.68
N GLN A 191 2.87 -5.52 18.89
CA GLN A 191 3.34 -6.86 19.29
C GLN A 191 2.59 -7.94 18.53
N ALA A 192 1.28 -7.78 18.37
CA ALA A 192 0.46 -8.71 17.60
C ALA A 192 0.90 -8.75 16.13
N VAL A 193 1.17 -7.57 15.51
CA VAL A 193 1.67 -7.50 14.13
C VAL A 193 3.01 -8.19 13.99
N ILE A 194 3.99 -7.89 14.84
CA ILE A 194 5.33 -8.50 14.79
C ILE A 194 5.20 -10.02 14.90
N LYS A 195 4.51 -10.50 15.92
CA LYS A 195 4.33 -11.93 16.17
C LYS A 195 3.67 -12.66 14.98
N GLU A 196 2.64 -12.07 14.37
CA GLU A 196 1.96 -12.68 13.23
C GLU A 196 2.82 -12.63 11.95
N LEU A 197 3.59 -11.56 11.71
CA LEU A 197 4.56 -11.50 10.62
C LEU A 197 5.66 -12.56 10.79
N GLU A 198 6.25 -12.66 11.98
CA GLU A 198 7.28 -13.69 12.30
C GLU A 198 6.71 -15.11 12.18
N ARG A 199 5.49 -15.34 12.67
CA ARG A 199 4.78 -16.62 12.52
C ARG A 199 4.61 -17.00 11.04
N ASN A 200 4.38 -16.03 10.19
CA ASN A 200 4.30 -16.22 8.74
C ASN A 200 5.66 -16.28 8.04
N GLY A 201 6.77 -16.22 8.78
CA GLY A 201 8.13 -16.43 8.28
C GLY A 201 8.81 -15.19 7.71
N TRP A 202 8.36 -14.00 8.07
CA TRP A 202 9.03 -12.74 7.76
C TRP A 202 10.14 -12.41 8.77
N ASN A 203 11.18 -11.74 8.31
CA ASN A 203 12.19 -11.10 9.15
C ASN A 203 11.74 -9.66 9.41
N VAL A 204 11.35 -9.34 10.64
CA VAL A 204 10.73 -8.06 10.96
C VAL A 204 11.72 -7.10 11.58
N THR A 205 11.94 -5.95 10.93
CA THR A 205 12.56 -4.78 11.54
C THR A 205 11.47 -3.81 11.94
N ALA A 206 11.12 -3.77 13.23
CA ALA A 206 10.08 -2.89 13.74
C ALA A 206 10.68 -1.55 14.18
N ILE A 207 10.14 -0.45 13.67
CA ILE A 207 10.62 0.91 13.94
C ILE A 207 9.53 1.70 14.64
N ASP A 208 9.84 2.11 15.87
CA ASP A 208 9.02 3.00 16.67
C ASP A 208 9.24 4.45 16.27
N MET A 209 8.26 5.05 15.62
CA MET A 209 8.30 6.46 15.21
C MET A 209 7.95 7.43 16.34
N GLY A 210 7.59 6.94 17.53
CA GLY A 210 7.24 7.77 18.66
C GLY A 210 5.84 8.36 18.59
N VAL A 211 5.70 9.62 19.00
CA VAL A 211 4.42 10.33 18.95
C VAL A 211 4.11 10.75 17.51
N PRO A 212 2.90 10.48 17.00
CA PRO A 212 2.53 10.90 15.66
C PRO A 212 2.66 12.40 15.45
N GLU A 213 3.17 12.79 14.29
CA GLU A 213 3.22 14.19 13.88
C GLU A 213 1.81 14.79 13.80
N LYS A 214 1.71 16.09 14.09
CA LYS A 214 0.45 16.82 13.94
C LYS A 214 -0.02 16.81 12.48
N HIS A 215 -1.32 16.78 12.27
CA HIS A 215 -1.90 16.74 10.90
C HIS A 215 -1.40 17.89 10.02
N GLU A 216 -1.22 19.09 10.56
CA GLU A 216 -0.65 20.24 9.83
C GLU A 216 0.76 19.95 9.30
N VAL A 217 1.61 19.32 10.12
CA VAL A 217 2.98 18.93 9.76
C VAL A 217 2.96 17.84 8.69
N LYS A 218 2.13 16.80 8.88
CA LYS A 218 1.92 15.74 7.88
C LYS A 218 1.45 16.31 6.56
N HIS A 219 0.43 17.17 6.57
CA HIS A 219 -0.10 17.85 5.40
C HIS A 219 1.00 18.58 4.62
N ARG A 220 1.80 19.41 5.30
CA ARG A 220 2.88 20.18 4.68
C ARG A 220 3.93 19.27 4.05
N ILE A 221 4.42 18.28 4.79
CA ILE A 221 5.49 17.38 4.32
C ILE A 221 5.01 16.57 3.10
N ILE A 222 3.82 15.99 3.18
CA ILE A 222 3.30 15.13 2.11
C ILE A 222 2.97 15.96 0.87
N ASN A 223 2.34 17.13 1.02
CA ASN A 223 2.06 17.97 -0.13
C ASN A 223 3.30 18.59 -0.78
N ASN A 224 4.37 18.86 -0.02
CA ASN A 224 5.65 19.26 -0.59
C ASN A 224 6.26 18.10 -1.43
N ALA A 225 6.14 16.87 -0.98
CA ALA A 225 6.60 15.72 -1.76
C ALA A 225 5.72 15.50 -3.01
N LEU A 226 4.42 15.64 -2.90
CA LEU A 226 3.49 15.59 -4.03
C LEU A 226 3.74 16.74 -5.03
N ALA A 227 4.21 17.89 -4.58
CA ALA A 227 4.61 19.00 -5.45
C ALA A 227 6.02 18.84 -6.05
N GLY A 228 6.74 17.76 -5.75
CA GLY A 228 8.13 17.55 -6.19
C GLY A 228 9.15 18.48 -5.53
N ILE A 229 8.79 19.11 -4.40
CA ILE A 229 9.67 20.02 -3.64
C ILE A 229 10.55 19.24 -2.68
N GLU A 230 10.00 18.16 -2.12
CA GLU A 230 10.70 17.29 -1.15
C GLU A 230 10.77 15.85 -1.63
N TYR A 231 11.79 15.13 -1.14
CA TYR A 231 12.00 13.71 -1.43
C TYR A 231 11.91 12.87 -0.16
N PRO A 232 11.62 11.56 -0.27
CA PRO A 232 11.39 10.80 -1.51
C PRO A 232 10.11 11.22 -2.23
N ALA A 233 10.09 11.10 -3.55
CA ALA A 233 8.87 11.30 -4.35
C ALA A 233 7.81 10.25 -4.00
N ILE A 234 6.54 10.54 -4.25
CA ILE A 234 5.43 9.61 -3.99
C ILE A 234 4.92 9.07 -5.32
N ARG A 235 4.82 7.74 -5.42
CA ARG A 235 4.19 7.05 -6.55
C ARG A 235 3.24 5.97 -6.03
N ILE A 236 2.08 5.82 -6.67
CA ILE A 236 1.02 4.93 -6.22
C ILE A 236 0.57 4.04 -7.37
N ASN A 237 0.65 2.72 -7.19
CA ASN A 237 0.09 1.76 -8.13
C ASN A 237 -1.43 1.87 -8.13
N GLN A 238 -2.01 2.37 -9.23
CA GLN A 238 -3.44 2.61 -9.34
C GLN A 238 -4.27 1.31 -9.32
N THR A 239 -3.72 0.26 -9.90
CA THR A 239 -4.42 -1.04 -10.00
C THR A 239 -4.58 -1.70 -8.64
N GLN A 240 -3.58 -1.54 -7.77
CA GLN A 240 -3.51 -2.24 -6.48
C GLN A 240 -3.93 -1.39 -5.27
N ASN A 241 -4.22 -0.10 -5.49
CA ASN A 241 -4.57 0.84 -4.41
C ASN A 241 -5.85 1.65 -4.71
N PRO A 242 -6.92 1.09 -5.29
CA PRO A 242 -8.09 1.87 -5.68
C PRO A 242 -8.77 2.54 -4.46
N ASP A 243 -8.96 1.81 -3.37
CA ASP A 243 -9.62 2.34 -2.17
C ASP A 243 -8.75 3.39 -1.45
N LEU A 244 -7.43 3.21 -1.39
CA LEU A 244 -6.50 4.22 -0.85
C LEU A 244 -6.56 5.51 -1.67
N ILE A 245 -6.53 5.42 -3.00
CA ILE A 245 -6.59 6.58 -3.89
C ILE A 245 -7.89 7.36 -3.66
N ILE A 246 -9.01 6.66 -3.60
CA ILE A 246 -10.31 7.27 -3.29
C ILE A 246 -10.28 7.94 -1.92
N ALA A 247 -9.78 7.26 -0.90
CA ALA A 247 -9.66 7.81 0.44
C ALA A 247 -8.81 9.09 0.47
N MET A 248 -7.69 9.13 -0.28
CA MET A 248 -6.84 10.32 -0.38
C MET A 248 -7.53 11.47 -1.11
N GLN A 249 -8.26 11.19 -2.19
CA GLN A 249 -8.98 12.20 -2.98
C GLN A 249 -10.14 12.82 -2.21
N LEU A 250 -10.77 12.04 -1.32
CA LEU A 250 -11.91 12.46 -0.51
C LEU A 250 -11.53 12.97 0.89
N CYS A 251 -10.27 12.90 1.25
CA CYS A 251 -9.80 13.31 2.56
C CYS A 251 -9.87 14.84 2.69
N GLU A 252 -10.92 15.33 3.31
CA GLU A 252 -11.14 16.75 3.57
C GLU A 252 -10.35 17.23 4.80
N VAL A 253 -10.25 18.55 4.91
CA VAL A 253 -9.64 19.24 6.04
C VAL A 253 -10.72 19.83 6.94
N SER A 254 -10.57 19.63 8.23
CA SER A 254 -11.38 20.30 9.26
C SER A 254 -10.51 21.30 10.02
N ILE A 255 -10.96 22.54 10.08
CA ILE A 255 -10.33 23.59 10.88
C ILE A 255 -11.27 23.95 12.01
N GLY A 256 -10.87 23.68 13.24
CA GLY A 256 -11.70 23.91 14.42
C GLY A 256 -10.86 24.27 15.64
N TYR A 257 -11.47 24.20 16.83
CA TYR A 257 -10.79 24.51 18.09
C TYR A 257 -9.49 23.69 18.31
N GLN A 258 -9.40 22.50 17.74
CA GLN A 258 -8.21 21.64 17.79
C GLN A 258 -7.19 21.92 16.68
N GLY A 259 -7.37 23.01 15.89
CA GLY A 259 -6.52 23.37 14.76
C GLY A 259 -6.84 22.62 13.49
N PHE A 260 -5.86 22.60 12.59
CA PHE A 260 -5.92 21.94 11.29
C PHE A 260 -5.79 20.41 11.42
N ARG A 261 -6.73 19.64 10.85
CA ARG A 261 -6.72 18.18 10.87
C ARG A 261 -7.48 17.58 9.69
N LYS A 262 -7.28 16.27 9.44
CA LYS A 262 -8.18 15.51 8.57
C LYS A 262 -9.59 15.49 9.13
N ASP A 263 -10.59 15.63 8.27
CA ASP A 263 -11.98 15.44 8.67
C ASP A 263 -12.27 13.93 8.84
N LYS A 264 -12.45 13.51 10.08
CA LYS A 264 -12.77 12.15 10.46
C LYS A 264 -14.25 11.91 10.77
N SER A 265 -15.11 12.83 10.36
CA SER A 265 -16.56 12.74 10.62
C SER A 265 -17.20 11.48 10.03
N GLN A 266 -16.66 10.97 8.93
CA GLN A 266 -17.12 9.76 8.27
C GLN A 266 -16.74 8.47 9.03
N GLU A 267 -15.63 8.44 9.77
CA GLU A 267 -15.16 7.22 10.46
C GLU A 267 -16.18 6.66 11.46
N LYS A 268 -17.00 7.53 12.07
CA LYS A 268 -17.99 7.16 13.07
C LYS A 268 -19.36 6.79 12.50
N LYS A 269 -19.57 6.99 11.19
CA LYS A 269 -20.85 6.66 10.56
C LYS A 269 -20.96 5.17 10.29
N ALA A 270 -22.18 4.62 10.45
CA ALA A 270 -22.45 3.25 10.02
C ALA A 270 -22.17 3.09 8.52
N GLU A 271 -21.80 1.89 8.10
CA GLU A 271 -21.67 1.56 6.68
C GLU A 271 -23.09 1.34 6.11
N THR A 272 -23.55 2.28 5.31
CA THR A 272 -24.86 2.25 4.62
C THR A 272 -24.64 2.62 3.16
N GLU A 273 -25.64 2.41 2.30
CA GLU A 273 -25.55 2.78 0.88
C GLU A 273 -25.30 4.28 0.65
N ASP A 274 -25.70 5.13 1.59
CA ASP A 274 -25.55 6.59 1.50
C ASP A 274 -24.21 7.11 2.06
N ASN A 275 -23.44 6.28 2.74
CA ASN A 275 -22.18 6.66 3.36
C ASN A 275 -21.00 6.03 2.62
N LEU A 276 -19.82 6.64 2.72
CA LEU A 276 -18.59 6.08 2.20
C LEU A 276 -18.34 4.70 2.80
N PRO A 277 -17.97 3.70 1.98
CA PRO A 277 -17.49 2.42 2.47
C PRO A 277 -16.32 2.60 3.45
N LEU A 278 -16.23 1.75 4.45
CA LEU A 278 -15.19 1.86 5.49
C LEU A 278 -13.78 1.98 4.89
N GLN A 279 -13.46 1.18 3.87
CA GLN A 279 -12.16 1.17 3.22
C GLN A 279 -11.84 2.44 2.40
N GLN A 280 -12.81 3.31 2.17
CA GLN A 280 -12.61 4.57 1.44
C GLN A 280 -12.61 5.79 2.36
N ARG A 281 -12.51 5.55 3.67
CA ARG A 281 -12.41 6.59 4.70
C ARG A 281 -10.95 6.85 5.07
N THR A 282 -10.73 7.66 6.08
CA THR A 282 -9.40 8.17 6.48
C THR A 282 -8.45 7.13 7.04
N ASP A 283 -8.90 5.92 7.40
CA ASP A 283 -8.06 4.86 7.94
C ASP A 283 -6.89 4.50 6.99
N PHE A 284 -7.15 4.32 5.70
CA PHE A 284 -6.07 4.09 4.73
C PHE A 284 -5.11 5.26 4.62
N THR A 285 -5.63 6.49 4.74
CA THR A 285 -4.79 7.67 4.64
C THR A 285 -3.89 7.84 5.86
N ASP A 286 -4.28 7.35 7.03
CA ASP A 286 -3.45 7.37 8.23
C ASP A 286 -2.34 6.31 8.15
N ALA A 287 -2.63 5.12 7.62
CA ALA A 287 -1.62 4.12 7.30
C ALA A 287 -0.62 4.63 6.25
N PHE A 288 -1.10 5.31 5.18
CA PHE A 288 -0.24 5.92 4.16
C PHE A 288 0.67 7.01 4.73
N ASP A 289 0.14 7.92 5.55
CA ASP A 289 0.95 8.95 6.22
C ASP A 289 2.10 8.32 7.01
N SER A 290 1.79 7.27 7.77
CA SER A 290 2.76 6.56 8.59
C SER A 290 3.82 5.86 7.74
N LEU A 291 3.42 5.23 6.63
CA LEU A 291 4.34 4.62 5.67
C LEU A 291 5.30 5.67 5.09
N TYR A 292 4.74 6.77 4.55
CA TYR A 292 5.54 7.80 3.89
C TYR A 292 6.51 8.49 4.86
N LEU A 293 6.04 8.89 6.04
CA LEU A 293 6.89 9.52 7.05
C LEU A 293 7.96 8.55 7.59
N GLY A 294 7.60 7.28 7.76
CA GLY A 294 8.54 6.22 8.11
C GLY A 294 9.65 6.09 7.09
N CYS A 295 9.29 5.98 5.82
CA CYS A 295 10.26 5.93 4.72
C CYS A 295 11.13 7.19 4.63
N LYS A 296 10.56 8.36 4.89
CA LYS A 296 11.28 9.64 4.80
C LYS A 296 12.28 9.84 5.94
N PHE A 297 11.89 9.58 7.19
CA PHE A 297 12.66 10.02 8.36
C PHE A 297 13.34 8.90 9.14
N TRP A 298 12.82 7.68 9.05
CA TRP A 298 13.24 6.60 9.94
C TRP A 298 13.98 5.47 9.24
N ARG A 299 13.93 5.40 7.93
CA ARG A 299 14.60 4.37 7.15
C ARG A 299 16.13 4.36 7.35
N GLY A 300 16.75 5.53 7.50
CA GLY A 300 18.21 5.65 7.73
C GLY A 300 18.71 5.03 9.03
N ASN A 301 17.83 4.66 9.97
CA ASN A 301 18.16 3.93 11.19
C ASN A 301 18.29 2.41 10.95
N ILE A 302 17.91 1.93 9.77
CA ILE A 302 18.19 0.57 9.31
C ILE A 302 19.59 0.64 8.73
N GLY A 303 20.55 -0.03 9.36
CA GLY A 303 21.95 -0.04 8.89
C GLY A 303 21.98 -0.27 7.37
N TRP A 304 22.75 0.53 6.66
CA TRP A 304 22.85 0.54 5.20
C TRP A 304 22.96 -0.90 4.67
N PHE A 305 21.96 -1.33 3.93
CA PHE A 305 22.07 -2.55 3.14
C PHE A 305 23.01 -2.23 1.97
N VAL A 306 24.25 -2.64 2.08
CA VAL A 306 25.17 -2.64 0.95
C VAL A 306 24.75 -3.81 0.07
N LEU A 307 24.28 -3.52 -1.13
CA LEU A 307 24.06 -4.56 -2.13
C LEU A 307 25.36 -5.32 -2.37
N PRO A 308 25.31 -6.63 -2.69
CA PRO A 308 26.51 -7.46 -2.92
C PRO A 308 27.45 -6.92 -4.00
N ASP A 309 27.02 -5.99 -4.83
CA ASP A 309 27.79 -5.32 -5.88
C ASP A 309 28.45 -4.00 -5.45
N GLY A 310 28.38 -3.64 -4.16
CA GLY A 310 29.04 -2.45 -3.61
C GLY A 310 28.33 -1.13 -3.90
N ARG A 311 27.10 -1.14 -4.41
CA ARG A 311 26.29 0.07 -4.56
C ARG A 311 25.60 0.41 -3.24
N ASN A 312 25.75 1.66 -2.78
CA ASN A 312 24.97 2.18 -1.66
C ASN A 312 23.56 2.51 -2.17
N VAL A 313 22.55 1.96 -1.55
CA VAL A 313 21.14 2.30 -1.78
C VAL A 313 20.64 3.20 -0.66
#